data_91289eef2ca1e3821c3f2141ece55558
#
_entry.id   91289eef2ca1e3821c3f2141ece55558
#
_cell.length_a   1.000
_cell.length_b   1.000
_cell.length_c   1.000
_cell.angle_alpha   90.00
_cell.angle_beta   90.00
_cell.angle_gamma   90.00
#
_symmetry.space_group_name_H-M   'P 1'
#
loop_
_entity.id
_entity.type
_entity.pdbx_description
1 polymer ?
#
loop_
_entity_poly.entity_id
_entity_poly.type
_entity_poly.pdbx_seq_one_letter_code
_entity_poly.pdbx_strand_id
1 'polypeptide(L)'
;HAPPVFNERLYMKLADLDIIVTAPPAPGWGGRYWILVKLVTDTGITGWGECYATSVGPEAMRGVITDVFERHMQGQNPEDIELMFRRVYSSGFTQRPDLTVMGAFSGLEIACWDILGKDRDRPVYALLGGKMNDRVRAYTYLYPLPHHDINAFWTSPDMAAESAAAAVAKGYTAVKFDPAGPYTMRGGHMPALSDISLSVAFCKAIREAVGDKADLLFGTHGQFSTAGAIRLGQALEPYSPLWFEEPIPPDNIAEMAKVAAAVRIPISTGERLTTKAEFAPVLRSGAATILQPALGRAGGIWEMKKVAAMAEAYNAQMAPHLYAGPVEWAANVHLAVSIPNILMAETIETPFHAALIHNGITVDDGYITAPTAPGLGIDVDEELARAHPFNGDGLHLQMQDAPCDYQNGNAFLGGAPATSE
;
A
#
# COMPACT_ATOMS: atom_id res chain seq x y z
N HIS A 1 24.43 -27.07 41.84
CA HIS A 1 24.38 -26.26 40.62
C HIS A 1 23.36 -25.14 40.88
N ALA A 2 23.86 -23.90 41.11
CA ALA A 2 22.98 -22.75 41.04
C ALA A 2 22.39 -22.62 39.64
N PRO A 3 21.09 -22.28 39.49
CA PRO A 3 20.54 -22.02 38.18
C PRO A 3 21.33 -20.86 37.54
N PRO A 4 21.47 -20.86 36.21
CA PRO A 4 22.14 -19.78 35.53
C PRO A 4 21.40 -18.49 35.89
N VAL A 5 22.13 -17.49 36.44
CA VAL A 5 21.63 -16.12 36.58
C VAL A 5 21.42 -15.65 35.15
N PHE A 6 20.17 -15.72 34.69
CA PHE A 6 19.76 -14.95 33.51
C PHE A 6 20.04 -13.51 33.89
N ASN A 7 21.06 -12.94 33.27
CA ASN A 7 21.29 -11.51 33.30
C ASN A 7 19.95 -10.90 32.91
N GLU A 8 19.22 -10.25 33.82
CA GLU A 8 18.09 -9.40 33.47
C GLU A 8 18.71 -8.29 32.62
N ARG A 9 18.83 -8.54 31.29
CA ARG A 9 18.89 -7.43 30.36
C ARG A 9 17.71 -6.57 30.71
N LEU A 10 17.95 -5.35 31.14
CA LEU A 10 16.93 -4.31 31.24
C LEU A 10 16.27 -4.25 29.87
N TYR A 11 15.13 -4.95 29.73
CA TYR A 11 14.39 -4.99 28.49
C TYR A 11 13.89 -3.57 28.24
N MET A 12 14.26 -3.02 27.10
CA MET A 12 13.73 -1.77 26.57
C MET A 12 12.19 -1.86 26.52
N LYS A 13 11.49 -0.81 26.93
CA LYS A 13 10.03 -0.76 26.99
C LYS A 13 9.50 0.40 26.15
N LEU A 14 8.42 0.19 25.47
CA LEU A 14 7.67 1.25 24.82
C LEU A 14 7.08 2.17 25.90
N ALA A 15 7.46 3.43 25.89
CA ALA A 15 7.12 4.40 26.92
C ALA A 15 6.07 5.40 26.47
N ASP A 16 6.20 5.93 25.24
CA ASP A 16 5.37 7.03 24.76
C ASP A 16 5.04 6.89 23.26
N LEU A 17 3.94 7.55 22.86
CA LEU A 17 3.41 7.60 21.51
C LEU A 17 3.10 9.03 21.12
N ASP A 18 3.54 9.44 19.95
CA ASP A 18 3.13 10.67 19.29
C ASP A 18 2.50 10.37 17.93
N ILE A 19 1.43 11.08 17.58
CA ILE A 19 0.66 10.88 16.35
C ILE A 19 0.59 12.20 15.58
N ILE A 20 1.11 12.18 14.36
CA ILE A 20 1.12 13.33 13.47
C ILE A 20 0.26 13.01 12.26
N VAL A 21 -0.76 13.82 12.00
CA VAL A 21 -1.55 13.74 10.78
C VAL A 21 -1.11 14.86 9.85
N THR A 22 -0.40 14.49 8.80
CA THR A 22 0.13 15.44 7.82
C THR A 22 -0.58 15.30 6.47
N ALA A 23 -0.75 16.41 5.75
CA ALA A 23 -1.39 16.44 4.45
C ALA A 23 -0.37 16.80 3.35
N PRO A 24 -0.18 15.95 2.33
CA PRO A 24 0.63 16.34 1.18
C PRO A 24 -0.02 17.52 0.45
N PRO A 25 0.80 18.48 -0.08
CA PRO A 25 0.29 19.54 -0.93
C PRO A 25 -0.43 19.01 -2.18
N ALA A 26 -1.35 19.80 -2.73
CA ALA A 26 -2.01 19.45 -3.98
C ALA A 26 -0.99 19.07 -5.08
N PRO A 27 -1.28 18.04 -5.91
CA PRO A 27 -2.55 17.32 -6.04
C PRO A 27 -2.79 16.20 -5.01
N GLY A 28 -1.93 16.00 -4.03
CA GLY A 28 -2.15 15.05 -2.93
C GLY A 28 -1.97 13.58 -3.31
N TRP A 29 -1.03 13.27 -4.23
CA TRP A 29 -0.73 11.87 -4.55
C TRP A 29 -0.21 11.14 -3.32
N GLY A 30 -0.76 9.94 -3.07
CA GLY A 30 -0.52 9.16 -1.85
C GLY A 30 -1.61 9.35 -0.80
N GLY A 31 -2.70 10.06 -1.13
CA GLY A 31 -3.86 10.26 -0.26
C GLY A 31 -3.97 11.67 0.32
N ARG A 32 -5.12 11.96 0.92
CA ARG A 32 -5.40 13.29 1.48
C ARG A 32 -4.58 13.63 2.71
N TYR A 33 -4.17 12.62 3.46
CA TYR A 33 -3.35 12.75 4.67
C TYR A 33 -2.60 11.45 4.94
N TRP A 34 -1.54 11.56 5.71
CA TRP A 34 -0.80 10.42 6.25
C TRP A 34 -0.80 10.47 7.77
N ILE A 35 -0.97 9.33 8.42
CA ILE A 35 -0.97 9.22 9.88
C ILE A 35 0.36 8.61 10.31
N LEU A 36 1.30 9.47 10.65
CA LEU A 36 2.61 9.07 11.17
C LEU A 36 2.50 8.81 12.66
N VAL A 37 3.15 7.75 13.11
CA VAL A 37 3.31 7.43 14.53
C VAL A 37 4.78 7.40 14.89
N LYS A 38 5.11 8.01 16.04
CA LYS A 38 6.46 8.00 16.62
C LYS A 38 6.37 7.32 17.98
N LEU A 39 7.03 6.19 18.11
CA LEU A 39 7.18 5.50 19.39
C LEU A 39 8.49 5.92 20.05
N VAL A 40 8.45 6.04 21.37
CA VAL A 40 9.62 6.34 22.20
C VAL A 40 9.76 5.24 23.23
N THR A 41 10.99 4.77 23.44
CA THR A 41 11.31 3.79 24.48
C THR A 41 11.79 4.46 25.76
N ASP A 42 11.76 3.74 26.88
CA ASP A 42 12.33 4.16 28.16
C ASP A 42 13.86 4.36 28.13
N THR A 43 14.52 3.86 27.07
CA THR A 43 15.96 4.09 26.80
C THR A 43 16.21 5.29 25.89
N GLY A 44 15.15 5.95 25.38
CA GLY A 44 15.25 7.11 24.50
C GLY A 44 15.39 6.78 23.01
N ILE A 45 15.36 5.51 22.61
CA ILE A 45 15.32 5.13 21.18
C ILE A 45 13.93 5.44 20.62
N THR A 46 13.89 6.05 19.44
CA THR A 46 12.64 6.40 18.76
C THR A 46 12.49 5.62 17.47
N GLY A 47 11.25 5.25 17.13
CA GLY A 47 10.90 4.62 15.86
C GLY A 47 9.71 5.26 15.19
N TRP A 48 9.71 5.26 13.86
CA TRP A 48 8.65 5.80 13.03
C TRP A 48 7.85 4.68 12.38
N GLY A 49 6.54 4.91 12.30
CA GLY A 49 5.61 4.07 11.53
C GLY A 49 4.54 4.92 10.86
N GLU A 50 3.74 4.30 10.04
CA GLU A 50 2.63 4.94 9.34
C GLU A 50 1.41 4.04 9.37
N CYS A 51 0.27 4.59 9.81
CA CYS A 51 -1.02 3.92 9.87
C CYS A 51 -1.85 4.31 8.65
N TYR A 52 -2.33 3.34 7.93
CA TYR A 52 -3.20 3.59 6.79
C TYR A 52 -4.68 3.54 7.21
N ALA A 53 -5.31 4.70 7.30
CA ALA A 53 -6.74 4.81 7.61
C ALA A 53 -7.60 4.55 6.37
N THR A 54 -8.65 3.77 6.51
CA THR A 54 -9.51 3.38 5.39
C THR A 54 -10.98 3.71 5.58
N SER A 55 -11.55 3.30 6.71
CA SER A 55 -13.00 3.34 6.91
C SER A 55 -13.46 4.49 7.78
N VAL A 56 -12.53 5.18 8.45
CA VAL A 56 -12.80 6.28 9.37
C VAL A 56 -11.81 7.42 9.15
N GLY A 57 -12.20 8.63 9.54
CA GLY A 57 -11.34 9.80 9.45
C GLY A 57 -10.16 9.77 10.44
N PRO A 58 -9.21 10.70 10.29
CA PRO A 58 -7.96 10.66 11.04
C PRO A 58 -8.15 10.87 12.56
N GLU A 59 -9.14 11.63 12.99
CA GLU A 59 -9.40 11.83 14.42
C GLU A 59 -9.93 10.55 15.10
N ALA A 60 -10.79 9.78 14.43
CA ALA A 60 -11.22 8.48 14.91
C ALA A 60 -10.04 7.50 14.96
N MET A 61 -9.19 7.50 13.93
CA MET A 61 -7.96 6.68 13.90
C MET A 61 -6.99 7.07 15.02
N ARG A 62 -6.83 8.34 15.34
CA ARG A 62 -6.03 8.80 16.46
C ARG A 62 -6.49 8.14 17.77
N GLY A 63 -7.81 8.09 18.00
CA GLY A 63 -8.39 7.40 19.17
C GLY A 63 -8.11 5.90 19.16
N VAL A 64 -8.27 5.22 18.01
CA VAL A 64 -7.99 3.78 17.88
C VAL A 64 -6.50 3.48 18.08
N ILE A 65 -5.61 4.26 17.49
CA ILE A 65 -4.15 4.10 17.64
C ILE A 65 -3.75 4.25 19.11
N THR A 66 -4.27 5.27 19.79
CA THR A 66 -4.01 5.53 21.21
C THR A 66 -4.49 4.36 22.07
N ASP A 67 -5.74 3.88 21.89
CA ASP A 67 -6.28 2.75 22.66
C ASP A 67 -5.48 1.45 22.42
N VAL A 68 -5.11 1.16 21.18
CA VAL A 68 -4.28 -0.01 20.84
C VAL A 68 -2.92 0.08 21.52
N PHE A 69 -2.27 1.23 21.49
CA PHE A 69 -0.98 1.44 22.12
C PHE A 69 -1.07 1.29 23.64
N GLU A 70 -1.93 2.05 24.32
CA GLU A 70 -2.04 2.09 25.78
C GLU A 70 -2.46 0.73 26.34
N ARG A 71 -3.37 0.04 25.67
CA ARG A 71 -3.90 -1.23 26.16
C ARG A 71 -2.98 -2.42 25.92
N HIS A 72 -2.24 -2.44 24.82
CA HIS A 72 -1.58 -3.66 24.34
C HIS A 72 -0.06 -3.54 24.19
N MET A 73 0.47 -2.33 24.02
CA MET A 73 1.86 -2.12 23.67
C MET A 73 2.66 -1.31 24.69
N GLN A 74 2.05 -0.34 25.37
CA GLN A 74 2.73 0.47 26.38
C GLN A 74 3.33 -0.40 27.47
N GLY A 75 4.59 -0.16 27.81
CA GLY A 75 5.35 -0.94 28.77
C GLY A 75 5.82 -2.32 28.28
N GLN A 76 5.50 -2.72 27.03
CA GLN A 76 5.99 -3.95 26.45
C GLN A 76 7.35 -3.76 25.80
N ASN A 77 8.09 -4.87 25.63
CA ASN A 77 9.32 -4.89 24.85
C ASN A 77 8.98 -4.80 23.36
N PRO A 78 9.55 -3.85 22.58
CA PRO A 78 9.33 -3.79 21.12
C PRO A 78 9.75 -5.04 20.35
N GLU A 79 10.56 -5.94 20.93
CA GLU A 79 10.88 -7.23 20.32
C GLU A 79 9.69 -8.22 20.31
N ASP A 80 8.71 -8.06 21.20
CA ASP A 80 7.61 -9.00 21.38
C ASP A 80 6.48 -8.77 20.35
N ILE A 81 6.85 -8.53 19.08
CA ILE A 81 5.92 -8.19 17.99
C ILE A 81 4.79 -9.21 17.84
N GLU A 82 5.10 -10.51 17.82
CA GLU A 82 4.07 -11.54 17.72
C GLU A 82 3.12 -11.56 18.91
N LEU A 83 3.62 -11.34 20.11
CA LEU A 83 2.80 -11.25 21.33
C LEU A 83 1.87 -10.04 21.27
N MET A 84 2.39 -8.87 20.87
CA MET A 84 1.59 -7.66 20.71
C MET A 84 0.53 -7.84 19.62
N PHE A 85 0.88 -8.41 18.48
CA PHE A 85 -0.09 -8.78 17.45
C PHE A 85 -1.21 -9.64 18.02
N ARG A 86 -0.87 -10.69 18.76
CA ARG A 86 -1.88 -11.61 19.35
C ARG A 86 -2.77 -10.91 20.36
N ARG A 87 -2.23 -10.02 21.17
CA ARG A 87 -3.03 -9.23 22.12
C ARG A 87 -4.02 -8.33 21.38
N VAL A 88 -3.59 -7.61 20.36
CA VAL A 88 -4.47 -6.74 19.57
C VAL A 88 -5.55 -7.55 18.85
N TYR A 89 -5.16 -8.63 18.18
CA TYR A 89 -6.05 -9.45 17.35
C TYR A 89 -7.08 -10.24 18.18
N SER A 90 -6.73 -10.70 19.39
CA SER A 90 -7.52 -11.68 20.11
C SER A 90 -8.11 -11.21 21.44
N SER A 91 -7.57 -10.16 22.07
CA SER A 91 -8.00 -9.75 23.43
C SER A 91 -9.43 -9.21 23.46
N GLY A 92 -9.89 -8.60 22.38
CA GLY A 92 -11.26 -8.08 22.26
C GLY A 92 -12.34 -9.14 22.08
N PHE A 93 -12.05 -10.43 22.25
CA PHE A 93 -12.98 -11.54 22.03
C PHE A 93 -13.50 -11.66 20.58
N THR A 94 -12.98 -10.84 19.67
CA THR A 94 -13.42 -10.81 18.27
C THR A 94 -12.72 -11.90 17.46
N GLN A 95 -11.40 -12.02 17.60
CA GLN A 95 -10.54 -13.02 16.95
C GLN A 95 -10.77 -13.11 15.43
N ARG A 96 -10.93 -11.94 14.81
CA ARG A 96 -11.17 -11.80 13.37
C ARG A 96 -10.33 -10.65 12.81
N PRO A 97 -10.01 -10.70 11.52
CA PRO A 97 -9.47 -9.56 10.84
C PRO A 97 -10.38 -8.33 10.99
N ASP A 98 -9.79 -7.20 11.35
CA ASP A 98 -10.46 -5.90 11.43
C ASP A 98 -9.52 -4.86 10.81
N LEU A 99 -9.91 -4.31 9.69
CA LEU A 99 -9.06 -3.43 8.89
C LEU A 99 -8.67 -2.14 9.63
N THR A 100 -9.57 -1.61 10.48
CA THR A 100 -9.33 -0.38 11.24
C THR A 100 -8.33 -0.63 12.38
N VAL A 101 -8.56 -1.68 13.15
CA VAL A 101 -7.66 -2.05 14.27
C VAL A 101 -6.29 -2.49 13.76
N MET A 102 -6.26 -3.28 12.67
CA MET A 102 -5.00 -3.69 12.06
C MET A 102 -4.27 -2.51 11.41
N GLY A 103 -4.98 -1.52 10.87
CA GLY A 103 -4.37 -0.28 10.40
C GLY A 103 -3.66 0.50 11.51
N ALA A 104 -4.26 0.58 12.69
CA ALA A 104 -3.61 1.18 13.85
C ALA A 104 -2.39 0.36 14.30
N PHE A 105 -2.55 -0.95 14.44
CA PHE A 105 -1.45 -1.83 14.86
C PHE A 105 -0.29 -1.84 13.84
N SER A 106 -0.58 -1.80 12.54
CA SER A 106 0.44 -1.86 11.49
C SER A 106 1.47 -0.75 11.62
N GLY A 107 1.02 0.50 11.78
CA GLY A 107 1.96 1.61 11.96
C GLY A 107 2.77 1.51 13.24
N LEU A 108 2.14 1.09 14.34
CA LEU A 108 2.83 0.87 15.61
C LEU A 108 3.86 -0.28 15.51
N GLU A 109 3.55 -1.33 14.78
CA GLU A 109 4.45 -2.46 14.53
C GLU A 109 5.63 -2.05 13.65
N ILE A 110 5.40 -1.27 12.60
CA ILE A 110 6.46 -0.72 11.75
C ILE A 110 7.43 0.12 12.59
N ALA A 111 6.91 0.95 13.52
CA ALA A 111 7.74 1.73 14.43
C ALA A 111 8.56 0.84 15.39
N CYS A 112 8.02 -0.30 15.83
CA CYS A 112 8.79 -1.28 16.60
C CYS A 112 9.96 -1.84 15.79
N TRP A 113 9.78 -2.19 14.52
CA TRP A 113 10.87 -2.64 13.65
C TRP A 113 11.93 -1.55 13.47
N ASP A 114 11.54 -0.30 13.35
CA ASP A 114 12.49 0.82 13.27
C ASP A 114 13.32 0.95 14.56
N ILE A 115 12.66 0.85 15.73
CA ILE A 115 13.36 0.80 17.04
C ILE A 115 14.34 -0.37 17.09
N LEU A 116 13.90 -1.57 16.73
CA LEU A 116 14.74 -2.77 16.78
C LEU A 116 15.96 -2.68 15.87
N GLY A 117 15.76 -2.15 14.67
CA GLY A 117 16.86 -1.93 13.74
C GLY A 117 17.89 -0.93 14.31
N LYS A 118 17.43 0.15 14.91
CA LYS A 118 18.28 1.17 15.56
C LYS A 118 19.01 0.59 16.78
N ASP A 119 18.32 -0.16 17.64
CA ASP A 119 18.93 -0.81 18.81
C ASP A 119 20.03 -1.82 18.42
N ARG A 120 19.83 -2.53 17.31
CA ARG A 120 20.76 -3.57 16.81
C ARG A 120 21.81 -3.03 15.84
N ASP A 121 21.75 -1.75 15.49
CA ASP A 121 22.59 -1.14 14.46
C ASP A 121 22.51 -1.91 13.13
N ARG A 122 21.27 -2.23 12.70
CA ARG A 122 20.95 -2.99 11.50
C ARG A 122 19.74 -2.43 10.76
N PRO A 123 19.74 -2.44 9.42
CA PRO A 123 18.51 -2.17 8.66
C PRO A 123 17.48 -3.29 8.89
N VAL A 124 16.20 -2.93 8.83
CA VAL A 124 15.10 -3.87 9.11
C VAL A 124 15.18 -5.14 8.28
N TYR A 125 15.50 -5.07 6.99
CA TYR A 125 15.61 -6.28 6.15
C TYR A 125 16.65 -7.28 6.69
N ALA A 126 17.71 -6.81 7.36
CA ALA A 126 18.73 -7.70 7.94
C ALA A 126 18.17 -8.52 9.12
N LEU A 127 17.19 -7.96 9.85
CA LEU A 127 16.48 -8.65 10.93
C LEU A 127 15.40 -9.60 10.39
N LEU A 128 14.93 -9.39 9.16
CA LEU A 128 13.94 -10.24 8.48
C LEU A 128 14.54 -11.45 7.74
N GLY A 129 15.81 -11.76 7.97
CA GLY A 129 16.49 -12.88 7.33
C GLY A 129 17.54 -12.46 6.29
N GLY A 130 17.74 -11.16 6.11
CA GLY A 130 18.75 -10.62 5.21
C GLY A 130 18.19 -10.22 3.84
N LYS A 131 19.06 -9.69 3.03
CA LYS A 131 18.74 -9.23 1.69
C LYS A 131 18.74 -10.41 0.71
N MET A 132 17.60 -10.68 0.10
CA MET A 132 17.44 -11.65 -0.98
C MET A 132 17.64 -11.00 -2.35
N ASN A 133 17.24 -9.72 -2.48
CA ASN A 133 17.35 -8.96 -3.70
C ASN A 133 18.15 -7.68 -3.43
N ASP A 134 19.17 -7.38 -4.23
CA ASP A 134 19.95 -6.15 -4.07
C ASP A 134 19.13 -4.91 -4.44
N ARG A 135 18.24 -5.04 -5.41
CA ARG A 135 17.28 -4.04 -5.84
C ARG A 135 15.97 -4.71 -6.24
N VAL A 136 14.86 -3.99 -6.14
CA VAL A 136 13.51 -4.47 -6.47
C VAL A 136 13.00 -3.72 -7.68
N ARG A 137 12.43 -4.43 -8.65
CA ARG A 137 11.72 -3.82 -9.78
C ARG A 137 10.61 -2.91 -9.25
N ALA A 138 10.57 -1.67 -9.73
CA ALA A 138 9.55 -0.70 -9.39
C ALA A 138 8.45 -0.64 -10.45
N TYR A 139 7.24 -0.27 -10.02
CA TYR A 139 6.22 0.25 -10.92
C TYR A 139 5.67 1.56 -10.40
N THR A 140 5.14 2.37 -11.29
CA THR A 140 4.48 3.62 -10.95
C THR A 140 3.06 3.65 -11.51
N TYR A 141 2.17 4.31 -10.77
CA TYR A 141 0.88 4.71 -11.33
C TYR A 141 1.08 5.82 -12.37
N LEU A 142 0.25 5.85 -13.41
CA LEU A 142 0.30 6.91 -14.40
C LEU A 142 -0.42 8.15 -13.88
N TYR A 143 0.33 9.20 -13.69
CA TYR A 143 -0.16 10.52 -13.31
C TYR A 143 -0.05 11.50 -14.47
N PRO A 144 -0.88 12.57 -14.50
CA PRO A 144 -0.76 13.60 -15.51
C PRO A 144 0.62 14.27 -15.47
N LEU A 145 1.20 14.51 -16.65
CA LEU A 145 2.41 15.30 -16.80
C LEU A 145 2.10 16.80 -16.54
N PRO A 146 3.11 17.64 -16.25
CA PRO A 146 2.89 19.05 -15.89
C PRO A 146 2.10 19.89 -16.90
N HIS A 147 2.09 19.49 -18.18
CA HIS A 147 1.35 20.17 -19.24
C HIS A 147 -0.03 19.57 -19.54
N HIS A 148 -0.37 18.45 -18.90
CA HIS A 148 -1.67 17.82 -19.06
C HIS A 148 -2.73 18.55 -18.24
N ASP A 149 -3.95 18.62 -18.78
CA ASP A 149 -5.11 18.96 -17.99
C ASP A 149 -5.44 17.79 -17.06
N ILE A 150 -5.41 18.03 -15.74
CA ILE A 150 -5.58 17.02 -14.72
C ILE A 150 -6.96 16.34 -14.77
N ASN A 151 -8.00 17.06 -15.19
CA ASN A 151 -9.35 16.52 -15.27
C ASN A 151 -9.55 15.69 -16.54
N ALA A 152 -9.00 16.15 -17.66
CA ALA A 152 -9.08 15.43 -18.93
C ALA A 152 -8.24 14.16 -18.96
N PHE A 153 -7.16 14.09 -18.17
CA PHE A 153 -6.22 12.98 -18.13
C PHE A 153 -6.89 11.61 -17.95
N TRP A 154 -7.86 11.53 -17.03
CA TRP A 154 -8.49 10.27 -16.62
C TRP A 154 -9.40 9.63 -17.67
N THR A 155 -9.71 10.39 -18.72
CA THR A 155 -10.52 9.91 -19.85
C THR A 155 -9.75 9.99 -21.18
N SER A 156 -8.47 10.32 -21.16
CA SER A 156 -7.63 10.51 -22.35
C SER A 156 -6.58 9.40 -22.49
N PRO A 157 -6.82 8.41 -23.38
CA PRO A 157 -5.83 7.40 -23.72
C PRO A 157 -4.50 7.97 -24.20
N ASP A 158 -4.54 9.09 -24.95
CA ASP A 158 -3.34 9.71 -25.52
C ASP A 158 -2.45 10.32 -24.41
N MET A 159 -3.05 11.04 -23.44
CA MET A 159 -2.29 11.57 -22.30
C MET A 159 -1.70 10.46 -21.43
N ALA A 160 -2.46 9.36 -21.23
CA ALA A 160 -1.95 8.21 -20.50
C ALA A 160 -0.79 7.53 -21.23
N ALA A 161 -0.87 7.42 -22.56
CA ALA A 161 0.22 6.89 -23.39
C ALA A 161 1.48 7.76 -23.32
N GLU A 162 1.33 9.08 -23.31
CA GLU A 162 2.45 10.01 -23.14
C GLU A 162 3.08 9.88 -21.74
N SER A 163 2.26 9.78 -20.68
CA SER A 163 2.75 9.54 -19.32
C SER A 163 3.47 8.19 -19.21
N ALA A 164 2.97 7.15 -19.87
CA ALA A 164 3.61 5.84 -19.90
C ALA A 164 4.97 5.89 -20.61
N ALA A 165 5.06 6.58 -21.75
CA ALA A 165 6.32 6.77 -22.44
C ALA A 165 7.34 7.56 -21.59
N ALA A 166 6.87 8.58 -20.85
CA ALA A 166 7.70 9.33 -19.92
C ALA A 166 8.20 8.48 -18.74
N ALA A 167 7.35 7.58 -18.20
CA ALA A 167 7.75 6.63 -17.16
C ALA A 167 8.82 5.65 -17.69
N VAL A 168 8.63 5.10 -18.88
CA VAL A 168 9.62 4.21 -19.52
C VAL A 168 10.94 4.96 -19.79
N ALA A 169 10.90 6.23 -20.16
CA ALA A 169 12.11 7.04 -20.34
C ALA A 169 12.88 7.26 -19.01
N LYS A 170 12.23 7.13 -17.86
CA LYS A 170 12.85 7.12 -16.52
C LYS A 170 13.31 5.73 -16.06
N GLY A 171 13.21 4.70 -16.93
CA GLY A 171 13.62 3.34 -16.64
C GLY A 171 12.51 2.42 -16.09
N TYR A 172 11.29 2.92 -15.83
CA TYR A 172 10.20 2.04 -15.41
C TYR A 172 9.84 1.02 -16.49
N THR A 173 9.72 -0.23 -16.06
CA THR A 173 9.33 -1.34 -16.94
C THR A 173 7.93 -1.89 -16.65
N ALA A 174 7.18 -1.20 -15.78
CA ALA A 174 5.79 -1.50 -15.48
C ALA A 174 5.05 -0.21 -15.11
N VAL A 175 3.84 -0.04 -15.63
CA VAL A 175 3.00 1.15 -15.42
C VAL A 175 1.58 0.74 -15.07
N LYS A 176 1.02 1.34 -14.01
CA LYS A 176 -0.34 1.10 -13.53
C LYS A 176 -1.28 2.20 -13.96
N PHE A 177 -2.48 1.87 -14.36
CA PHE A 177 -3.53 2.79 -14.77
C PHE A 177 -4.90 2.19 -14.55
N ASP A 178 -5.92 3.05 -14.46
CA ASP A 178 -7.25 2.66 -14.04
C ASP A 178 -8.35 3.49 -14.73
N PRO A 179 -8.68 3.17 -15.98
CA PRO A 179 -9.74 3.86 -16.72
C PRO A 179 -11.08 3.12 -16.67
N ALA A 180 -11.28 2.20 -15.74
CA ALA A 180 -12.32 1.17 -15.84
C ALA A 180 -13.76 1.65 -15.60
N GLY A 181 -13.98 2.95 -15.50
CA GLY A 181 -15.31 3.53 -15.39
C GLY A 181 -15.68 3.97 -13.98
N PRO A 182 -16.96 4.25 -13.74
CA PRO A 182 -17.34 5.00 -12.54
C PRO A 182 -17.14 4.21 -11.26
N TYR A 183 -16.40 4.80 -10.34
CA TYR A 183 -16.26 4.32 -8.97
C TYR A 183 -17.38 4.85 -8.11
N THR A 184 -18.17 3.95 -7.52
CA THR A 184 -19.25 4.32 -6.61
C THR A 184 -19.26 3.45 -5.37
N MET A 185 -19.80 3.95 -4.27
CA MET A 185 -20.03 3.17 -3.05
C MET A 185 -21.08 2.06 -3.21
N ARG A 186 -21.73 1.95 -4.35
CA ARG A 186 -22.86 1.03 -4.58
C ARG A 186 -22.43 -0.43 -4.81
N GLY A 187 -21.10 -0.69 -4.80
CA GLY A 187 -20.55 -2.03 -5.00
C GLY A 187 -20.52 -2.49 -6.44
N GLY A 188 -20.41 -3.81 -6.64
CA GLY A 188 -20.17 -4.40 -7.94
C GLY A 188 -21.28 -4.15 -8.96
N HIS A 189 -20.92 -3.62 -10.13
CA HIS A 189 -21.84 -3.34 -11.23
C HIS A 189 -21.37 -3.92 -12.55
N MET A 190 -22.27 -3.98 -13.53
CA MET A 190 -21.95 -4.33 -14.91
C MET A 190 -21.43 -3.07 -15.62
N PRO A 191 -20.18 -3.05 -16.13
CA PRO A 191 -19.68 -1.90 -16.87
C PRO A 191 -20.48 -1.66 -18.15
N ALA A 192 -20.72 -0.39 -18.49
CA ALA A 192 -21.30 -0.03 -19.76
C ALA A 192 -20.35 -0.38 -20.93
N LEU A 193 -20.88 -0.49 -22.14
CA LEU A 193 -20.03 -0.74 -23.31
C LEU A 193 -19.04 0.39 -23.56
N SER A 194 -19.43 1.64 -23.24
CA SER A 194 -18.55 2.82 -23.29
C SER A 194 -17.34 2.69 -22.36
N ASP A 195 -17.54 2.18 -21.14
CA ASP A 195 -16.47 2.01 -20.15
C ASP A 195 -15.48 0.92 -20.59
N ILE A 196 -16.01 -0.18 -21.14
CA ILE A 196 -15.18 -1.23 -21.75
C ILE A 196 -14.39 -0.68 -22.92
N SER A 197 -15.04 0.09 -23.80
CA SER A 197 -14.38 0.69 -24.97
C SER A 197 -13.28 1.67 -24.56
N LEU A 198 -13.51 2.47 -23.52
CA LEU A 198 -12.51 3.38 -22.97
C LEU A 198 -11.31 2.60 -22.39
N SER A 199 -11.56 1.56 -21.59
CA SER A 199 -10.51 0.70 -21.03
C SER A 199 -9.67 0.03 -22.12
N VAL A 200 -10.30 -0.45 -23.17
CA VAL A 200 -9.62 -1.00 -24.36
C VAL A 200 -8.78 0.06 -25.06
N ALA A 201 -9.30 1.29 -25.22
CA ALA A 201 -8.56 2.39 -25.85
C ALA A 201 -7.31 2.77 -25.05
N PHE A 202 -7.40 2.82 -23.71
CA PHE A 202 -6.23 3.05 -22.84
C PHE A 202 -5.18 1.94 -22.99
N CYS A 203 -5.57 0.68 -22.87
CA CYS A 203 -4.64 -0.45 -23.04
C CYS A 203 -3.96 -0.42 -24.42
N LYS A 204 -4.72 -0.11 -25.47
CA LYS A 204 -4.20 0.00 -26.84
C LYS A 204 -3.18 1.13 -26.93
N ALA A 205 -3.56 2.35 -26.54
CA ALA A 205 -2.70 3.54 -26.67
C ALA A 205 -1.40 3.39 -25.86
N ILE A 206 -1.50 2.92 -24.62
CA ILE A 206 -0.32 2.69 -23.77
C ILE A 206 0.57 1.60 -24.39
N ARG A 207 0.00 0.45 -24.82
CA ARG A 207 0.77 -0.63 -25.43
C ARG A 207 1.47 -0.18 -26.72
N GLU A 208 0.81 0.64 -27.56
CA GLU A 208 1.41 1.20 -28.77
C GLU A 208 2.57 2.17 -28.44
N ALA A 209 2.44 2.94 -27.36
CA ALA A 209 3.48 3.89 -26.94
C ALA A 209 4.71 3.22 -26.31
N VAL A 210 4.52 2.18 -25.50
CA VAL A 210 5.63 1.55 -24.75
C VAL A 210 6.14 0.26 -25.37
N GLY A 211 5.37 -0.37 -26.29
CA GLY A 211 5.73 -1.64 -26.90
C GLY A 211 5.88 -2.75 -25.86
N ASP A 212 6.97 -3.49 -25.93
CA ASP A 212 7.38 -4.55 -24.99
C ASP A 212 8.31 -4.06 -23.87
N LYS A 213 8.56 -2.76 -23.80
CA LYS A 213 9.44 -2.16 -22.80
C LYS A 213 8.83 -2.08 -21.40
N ALA A 214 7.50 -2.11 -21.31
CA ALA A 214 6.82 -2.07 -20.03
C ALA A 214 5.59 -2.99 -19.99
N ASP A 215 5.38 -3.61 -18.83
CA ASP A 215 4.14 -4.31 -18.49
C ASP A 215 3.03 -3.31 -18.18
N LEU A 216 1.81 -3.67 -18.61
CA LEU A 216 0.60 -2.92 -18.31
C LEU A 216 -0.06 -3.53 -17.07
N LEU A 217 -0.33 -2.69 -16.08
CA LEU A 217 -0.92 -3.06 -14.81
C LEU A 217 -2.30 -2.42 -14.73
N PHE A 218 -3.36 -3.23 -14.91
CA PHE A 218 -4.71 -2.72 -14.99
C PHE A 218 -5.39 -2.75 -13.63
N GLY A 219 -5.70 -1.56 -13.08
CA GLY A 219 -6.34 -1.36 -11.79
C GLY A 219 -7.87 -1.18 -11.91
N THR A 220 -8.64 -1.61 -10.92
CA THR A 220 -10.10 -1.44 -10.90
C THR A 220 -10.73 -1.20 -9.52
N HIS A 221 -10.05 -1.32 -8.45
CA HIS A 221 -10.55 -1.09 -7.07
C HIS A 221 -11.89 -1.77 -6.72
N GLY A 222 -12.13 -3.00 -7.22
CA GLY A 222 -13.25 -3.83 -6.81
C GLY A 222 -14.64 -3.31 -7.13
N GLN A 223 -14.86 -2.82 -8.34
CA GLN A 223 -16.11 -2.14 -8.68
C GLN A 223 -17.07 -2.93 -9.55
N PHE A 224 -16.66 -4.09 -10.09
CA PHE A 224 -17.50 -4.83 -11.01
C PHE A 224 -18.22 -6.00 -10.36
N SER A 225 -19.35 -6.38 -10.96
CA SER A 225 -19.94 -7.69 -10.75
C SER A 225 -19.04 -8.77 -11.38
N THR A 226 -19.17 -10.02 -10.95
CA THR A 226 -18.40 -11.15 -11.51
C THR A 226 -18.50 -11.21 -13.03
N ALA A 227 -19.72 -11.10 -13.57
CA ALA A 227 -19.93 -11.12 -15.02
C ALA A 227 -19.36 -9.88 -15.71
N GLY A 228 -19.42 -8.71 -15.06
CA GLY A 228 -18.84 -7.47 -15.56
C GLY A 228 -17.32 -7.53 -15.65
N ALA A 229 -16.68 -8.04 -14.59
CA ALA A 229 -15.24 -8.25 -14.53
C ALA A 229 -14.75 -9.22 -15.61
N ILE A 230 -15.45 -10.35 -15.79
CA ILE A 230 -15.12 -11.32 -16.85
C ILE A 230 -15.23 -10.67 -18.24
N ARG A 231 -16.32 -9.94 -18.49
CA ARG A 231 -16.53 -9.27 -19.79
C ARG A 231 -15.45 -8.23 -20.07
N LEU A 232 -15.06 -7.43 -19.08
CA LEU A 232 -13.99 -6.44 -19.23
C LEU A 232 -12.64 -7.14 -19.41
N GLY A 233 -12.29 -8.08 -18.54
CA GLY A 233 -11.01 -8.79 -18.59
C GLY A 233 -10.78 -9.47 -19.95
N GLN A 234 -11.79 -10.14 -20.49
CA GLN A 234 -11.71 -10.76 -21.83
C GLN A 234 -11.49 -9.73 -22.95
N ALA A 235 -12.05 -8.52 -22.83
CA ALA A 235 -11.83 -7.46 -23.82
C ALA A 235 -10.39 -6.89 -23.75
N LEU A 236 -9.72 -6.99 -22.59
CA LEU A 236 -8.35 -6.52 -22.37
C LEU A 236 -7.27 -7.56 -22.75
N GLU A 237 -7.61 -8.85 -22.83
CA GLU A 237 -6.65 -9.93 -23.13
C GLU A 237 -5.74 -9.68 -24.34
N PRO A 238 -6.24 -9.08 -25.46
CA PRO A 238 -5.40 -8.82 -26.64
C PRO A 238 -4.20 -7.90 -26.37
N TYR A 239 -4.24 -7.10 -25.30
CA TYR A 239 -3.18 -6.15 -24.94
C TYR A 239 -2.21 -6.70 -23.90
N SER A 240 -2.43 -7.94 -23.44
CA SER A 240 -1.58 -8.67 -22.49
C SER A 240 -1.21 -7.86 -21.25
N PRO A 241 -2.18 -7.36 -20.44
CA PRO A 241 -1.84 -6.80 -19.13
C PRO A 241 -1.18 -7.88 -18.27
N LEU A 242 -0.18 -7.47 -17.45
CA LEU A 242 0.47 -8.37 -16.50
C LEU A 242 -0.49 -8.79 -15.39
N TRP A 243 -1.36 -7.88 -14.97
CA TRP A 243 -2.43 -8.21 -14.03
C TRP A 243 -3.72 -7.42 -14.28
N PHE A 244 -4.80 -7.97 -13.75
CA PHE A 244 -6.09 -7.34 -13.58
C PHE A 244 -6.36 -7.26 -12.07
N GLU A 245 -6.24 -6.05 -11.51
CA GLU A 245 -6.25 -5.83 -10.07
C GLU A 245 -7.67 -5.65 -9.54
N GLU A 246 -7.99 -6.33 -8.44
CA GLU A 246 -9.27 -6.25 -7.73
C GLU A 246 -10.50 -6.10 -8.64
N PRO A 247 -10.74 -7.04 -9.55
CA PRO A 247 -11.82 -6.89 -10.55
C PRO A 247 -13.21 -6.81 -9.92
N ILE A 248 -13.39 -7.36 -8.72
CA ILE A 248 -14.65 -7.34 -7.96
C ILE A 248 -14.37 -6.91 -6.51
N PRO A 249 -15.40 -6.53 -5.71
CA PRO A 249 -15.21 -6.27 -4.27
C PRO A 249 -14.48 -7.40 -3.56
N PRO A 250 -13.59 -7.10 -2.61
CA PRO A 250 -12.68 -8.09 -2.02
C PRO A 250 -13.36 -9.03 -1.00
N ASP A 251 -14.61 -8.79 -0.65
CA ASP A 251 -15.38 -9.53 0.35
C ASP A 251 -15.86 -10.91 -0.12
N ASN A 252 -15.81 -11.20 -1.42
CA ASN A 252 -16.25 -12.48 -1.97
C ASN A 252 -15.16 -13.17 -2.79
N ILE A 253 -14.27 -13.87 -2.11
CA ILE A 253 -13.14 -14.58 -2.71
C ILE A 253 -13.59 -15.68 -3.68
N ALA A 254 -14.72 -16.34 -3.42
CA ALA A 254 -15.24 -17.39 -4.31
C ALA A 254 -15.68 -16.83 -5.67
N GLU A 255 -16.25 -15.63 -5.70
CA GLU A 255 -16.59 -14.94 -6.95
C GLU A 255 -15.33 -14.44 -7.67
N MET A 256 -14.32 -13.95 -6.94
CA MET A 256 -13.04 -13.57 -7.54
C MET A 256 -12.34 -14.76 -8.19
N ALA A 257 -12.42 -15.96 -7.59
CA ALA A 257 -11.90 -17.19 -8.19
C ALA A 257 -12.59 -17.54 -9.51
N LYS A 258 -13.88 -17.22 -9.67
CA LYS A 258 -14.58 -17.40 -10.96
C LYS A 258 -14.06 -16.44 -12.04
N VAL A 259 -13.75 -15.19 -11.66
CA VAL A 259 -13.10 -14.25 -12.58
C VAL A 259 -11.74 -14.80 -12.99
N ALA A 260 -10.90 -15.21 -12.03
CA ALA A 260 -9.58 -15.77 -12.30
C ALA A 260 -9.61 -17.02 -13.21
N ALA A 261 -10.66 -17.84 -13.11
CA ALA A 261 -10.82 -19.00 -13.99
C ALA A 261 -11.32 -18.66 -15.40
N ALA A 262 -11.95 -17.49 -15.59
CA ALA A 262 -12.59 -17.10 -16.84
C ALA A 262 -11.77 -16.14 -17.70
N VAL A 263 -10.75 -15.49 -17.16
CA VAL A 263 -9.86 -14.56 -17.85
C VAL A 263 -8.42 -15.08 -17.86
N ARG A 264 -7.66 -14.77 -18.92
CA ARG A 264 -6.26 -15.20 -19.04
C ARG A 264 -5.28 -14.24 -18.36
N ILE A 265 -5.71 -13.02 -18.05
CA ILE A 265 -4.91 -12.04 -17.34
C ILE A 265 -4.79 -12.50 -15.89
N PRO A 266 -3.59 -12.60 -15.29
CA PRO A 266 -3.43 -12.90 -13.89
C PRO A 266 -4.22 -11.91 -13.01
N ILE A 267 -4.88 -12.42 -11.98
CA ILE A 267 -5.58 -11.58 -11.01
C ILE A 267 -4.61 -11.19 -9.89
N SER A 268 -4.65 -9.91 -9.51
CA SER A 268 -3.99 -9.40 -8.32
C SER A 268 -5.02 -8.84 -7.33
N THR A 269 -4.73 -8.94 -6.04
CA THR A 269 -5.59 -8.41 -4.97
C THR A 269 -4.81 -8.31 -3.65
N GLY A 270 -5.33 -7.54 -2.71
CA GLY A 270 -4.79 -7.55 -1.36
C GLY A 270 -4.70 -6.20 -0.66
N GLU A 271 -4.82 -5.09 -1.35
CA GLU A 271 -4.73 -3.76 -0.74
C GLU A 271 -5.81 -3.51 0.33
N ARG A 272 -6.94 -4.20 0.23
CA ARG A 272 -8.08 -4.11 1.15
C ARG A 272 -8.24 -5.35 2.03
N LEU A 273 -7.25 -6.26 2.05
CA LEU A 273 -7.21 -7.42 2.92
C LEU A 273 -6.25 -7.19 4.08
N THR A 274 -6.52 -7.84 5.21
CA THR A 274 -5.66 -7.76 6.38
C THR A 274 -5.39 -9.16 6.95
N THR A 275 -4.22 -9.33 7.49
CA THR A 275 -3.72 -10.55 8.11
C THR A 275 -3.71 -11.79 7.20
N LYS A 276 -2.88 -12.76 7.54
CA LYS A 276 -2.83 -14.06 6.83
C LYS A 276 -4.18 -14.78 6.78
N ALA A 277 -5.11 -14.45 7.68
CA ALA A 277 -6.43 -15.10 7.73
C ALA A 277 -7.28 -14.74 6.51
N GLU A 278 -7.13 -13.53 5.93
CA GLU A 278 -7.82 -13.13 4.70
C GLU A 278 -7.04 -13.49 3.43
N PHE A 279 -5.70 -13.52 3.48
CA PHE A 279 -4.90 -13.93 2.33
C PHE A 279 -4.91 -15.44 2.07
N ALA A 280 -5.02 -16.28 3.11
CA ALA A 280 -5.03 -17.73 2.94
C ALA A 280 -6.21 -18.25 2.08
N PRO A 281 -7.46 -17.77 2.22
CA PRO A 281 -8.55 -18.12 1.31
C PRO A 281 -8.30 -17.73 -0.15
N VAL A 282 -7.66 -16.57 -0.43
CA VAL A 282 -7.31 -16.12 -1.77
C VAL A 282 -6.40 -17.14 -2.45
N LEU A 283 -5.32 -17.53 -1.77
CA LEU A 283 -4.36 -18.51 -2.28
C LEU A 283 -5.00 -19.90 -2.48
N ARG A 284 -5.75 -20.36 -1.49
CA ARG A 284 -6.38 -21.71 -1.51
C ARG A 284 -7.39 -21.85 -2.64
N SER A 285 -8.15 -20.80 -2.96
CA SER A 285 -9.15 -20.83 -4.03
C SER A 285 -8.57 -20.49 -5.41
N GLY A 286 -7.32 -20.05 -5.50
CA GLY A 286 -6.75 -19.58 -6.75
C GLY A 286 -7.39 -18.28 -7.26
N ALA A 287 -7.94 -17.47 -6.35
CA ALA A 287 -8.60 -16.21 -6.70
C ALA A 287 -7.62 -15.15 -7.21
N ALA A 288 -6.38 -15.20 -6.76
CA ALA A 288 -5.30 -14.38 -7.28
C ALA A 288 -3.95 -15.11 -7.13
N THR A 289 -3.00 -14.75 -7.99
CA THR A 289 -1.62 -15.26 -7.97
C THR A 289 -0.60 -14.15 -7.68
N ILE A 290 -1.07 -12.91 -7.55
CA ILE A 290 -0.27 -11.75 -7.18
C ILE A 290 -0.97 -11.10 -5.98
N LEU A 291 -0.25 -10.99 -4.86
CA LEU A 291 -0.78 -10.42 -3.62
C LEU A 291 -0.21 -9.02 -3.40
N GLN A 292 -1.11 -8.07 -3.13
CA GLN A 292 -0.81 -6.64 -3.01
C GLN A 292 -1.19 -6.09 -1.62
N PRO A 293 -0.58 -6.58 -0.53
CA PRO A 293 -0.89 -6.03 0.79
C PRO A 293 -0.40 -4.60 0.92
N ALA A 294 -1.17 -3.74 1.59
CA ALA A 294 -0.72 -2.47 2.10
C ALA A 294 -0.19 -2.66 3.53
N LEU A 295 1.11 -2.47 3.75
CA LEU A 295 1.73 -2.83 5.03
C LEU A 295 1.21 -1.96 6.18
N GLY A 296 0.84 -0.71 5.90
CA GLY A 296 0.28 0.22 6.88
C GLY A 296 -1.11 -0.17 7.43
N ARG A 297 -1.75 -1.24 6.89
CA ARG A 297 -3.06 -1.71 7.36
C ARG A 297 -3.24 -3.22 7.41
N ALA A 298 -2.30 -3.98 6.87
CA ALA A 298 -2.47 -5.43 6.75
C ALA A 298 -1.93 -6.23 7.95
N GLY A 299 -1.41 -5.56 8.98
CA GLY A 299 -0.82 -6.17 10.16
C GLY A 299 0.68 -5.92 10.32
N GLY A 300 1.26 -5.02 9.51
CA GLY A 300 2.66 -4.62 9.55
C GLY A 300 3.61 -5.56 8.80
N ILE A 301 4.90 -5.36 9.00
CA ILE A 301 5.98 -6.05 8.28
C ILE A 301 5.98 -7.56 8.60
N TRP A 302 5.84 -7.91 9.88
CA TRP A 302 5.96 -9.31 10.31
C TRP A 302 4.81 -10.18 9.81
N GLU A 303 3.60 -9.69 9.89
CA GLU A 303 2.44 -10.42 9.38
C GLU A 303 2.52 -10.59 7.86
N MET A 304 2.99 -9.56 7.14
CA MET A 304 3.16 -9.64 5.69
C MET A 304 4.35 -10.51 5.28
N LYS A 305 5.37 -10.64 6.11
CA LYS A 305 6.43 -11.65 5.91
C LYS A 305 5.86 -13.07 5.94
N LYS A 306 4.91 -13.35 6.83
CA LYS A 306 4.20 -14.65 6.89
C LYS A 306 3.32 -14.86 5.67
N VAL A 307 2.63 -13.81 5.21
CA VAL A 307 1.82 -13.86 3.97
C VAL A 307 2.71 -14.16 2.77
N ALA A 308 3.88 -13.54 2.67
CA ALA A 308 4.84 -13.82 1.61
C ALA A 308 5.31 -15.29 1.61
N ALA A 309 5.59 -15.84 2.79
CA ALA A 309 5.97 -17.26 2.92
C ALA A 309 4.81 -18.22 2.53
N MET A 310 3.56 -17.86 2.86
CA MET A 310 2.40 -18.62 2.37
C MET A 310 2.28 -18.53 0.85
N ALA A 311 2.39 -17.32 0.29
CA ALA A 311 2.30 -17.09 -1.16
C ALA A 311 3.36 -17.89 -1.92
N GLU A 312 4.59 -17.98 -1.40
CA GLU A 312 5.67 -18.77 -1.97
C GLU A 312 5.26 -20.26 -2.10
N ALA A 313 4.64 -20.83 -1.07
CA ALA A 313 4.18 -22.22 -1.09
C ALA A 313 3.08 -22.50 -2.14
N TYR A 314 2.39 -21.47 -2.61
CA TYR A 314 1.39 -21.55 -3.68
C TYR A 314 1.92 -21.06 -5.04
N ASN A 315 3.23 -20.81 -5.18
CA ASN A 315 3.85 -20.18 -6.35
C ASN A 315 3.23 -18.83 -6.72
N ALA A 316 2.73 -18.10 -5.74
CA ALA A 316 2.21 -16.76 -5.88
C ALA A 316 3.28 -15.71 -5.54
N GLN A 317 3.15 -14.54 -6.14
CA GLN A 317 4.11 -13.44 -5.99
C GLN A 317 3.55 -12.29 -5.17
N MET A 318 4.44 -11.49 -4.61
CA MET A 318 4.10 -10.30 -3.83
C MET A 318 4.36 -9.04 -4.67
N ALA A 319 3.44 -8.10 -4.62
CA ALA A 319 3.57 -6.76 -5.19
C ALA A 319 2.93 -5.75 -4.22
N PRO A 320 3.58 -5.39 -3.11
CA PRO A 320 2.99 -4.55 -2.08
C PRO A 320 2.43 -3.25 -2.64
N HIS A 321 1.19 -2.95 -2.27
CA HIS A 321 0.48 -1.72 -2.60
C HIS A 321 1.09 -0.53 -1.87
N LEU A 322 1.08 0.62 -2.50
CA LEU A 322 1.44 1.90 -1.88
C LEU A 322 0.55 3.03 -2.39
N TYR A 323 -0.33 3.53 -1.53
CA TYR A 323 -0.98 4.84 -1.72
C TYR A 323 -0.98 5.58 -0.38
N ALA A 324 0.21 5.86 0.12
CA ALA A 324 0.50 6.35 1.44
C ALA A 324 1.75 7.22 1.43
N GLY A 325 2.24 7.60 2.59
CA GLY A 325 3.46 8.37 2.75
C GLY A 325 4.75 7.54 2.69
N PRO A 326 5.89 8.21 2.87
CA PRO A 326 7.19 7.58 2.67
C PRO A 326 7.61 6.61 3.78
N VAL A 327 6.95 6.61 4.94
CA VAL A 327 7.29 5.69 6.02
C VAL A 327 6.74 4.29 5.74
N GLU A 328 5.49 4.18 5.24
CA GLU A 328 4.95 2.91 4.74
C GLU A 328 5.76 2.42 3.54
N TRP A 329 6.18 3.33 2.65
CA TRP A 329 7.04 2.96 1.53
C TRP A 329 8.36 2.32 1.98
N ALA A 330 9.02 2.89 3.01
CA ALA A 330 10.22 2.28 3.58
C ALA A 330 9.96 0.86 4.11
N ALA A 331 8.85 0.65 4.82
CA ALA A 331 8.45 -0.68 5.30
C ALA A 331 8.25 -1.67 4.14
N ASN A 332 7.54 -1.24 3.07
CA ASN A 332 7.34 -2.05 1.86
C ASN A 332 8.68 -2.46 1.23
N VAL A 333 9.64 -1.54 1.14
CA VAL A 333 10.96 -1.81 0.55
C VAL A 333 11.76 -2.80 1.39
N HIS A 334 11.75 -2.68 2.71
CA HIS A 334 12.43 -3.64 3.59
C HIS A 334 11.85 -5.04 3.49
N LEU A 335 10.53 -5.17 3.40
CA LEU A 335 9.91 -6.47 3.13
C LEU A 335 10.32 -6.98 1.75
N ALA A 336 10.19 -6.17 0.71
CA ALA A 336 10.42 -6.54 -0.68
C ALA A 336 11.84 -7.08 -0.92
N VAL A 337 12.88 -6.43 -0.38
CA VAL A 337 14.26 -6.91 -0.55
C VAL A 337 14.55 -8.20 0.24
N SER A 338 13.71 -8.54 1.23
CA SER A 338 13.91 -9.69 2.13
C SER A 338 13.14 -10.95 1.75
N ILE A 339 12.33 -10.92 0.68
CA ILE A 339 11.49 -12.05 0.27
C ILE A 339 11.88 -12.56 -1.13
N PRO A 340 11.84 -13.90 -1.37
CA PRO A 340 12.23 -14.47 -2.66
C PRO A 340 11.18 -14.27 -3.76
N ASN A 341 9.92 -14.16 -3.41
CA ASN A 341 8.79 -14.13 -4.33
C ASN A 341 8.23 -12.71 -4.59
N ILE A 342 9.08 -11.68 -4.46
CA ILE A 342 8.71 -10.33 -4.88
C ILE A 342 8.64 -10.25 -6.39
N LEU A 343 7.54 -9.72 -6.92
CA LEU A 343 7.37 -9.42 -8.34
C LEU A 343 7.89 -8.02 -8.65
N MET A 344 7.37 -7.05 -7.95
CA MET A 344 7.73 -5.63 -8.02
C MET A 344 7.16 -4.87 -6.83
N ALA A 345 7.55 -3.63 -6.62
CA ALA A 345 7.02 -2.76 -5.58
C ALA A 345 6.53 -1.44 -6.17
N GLU A 346 5.42 -0.95 -5.62
CA GLU A 346 4.81 0.33 -6.01
C GLU A 346 5.64 1.50 -5.52
N THR A 347 5.68 2.58 -6.33
CA THR A 347 6.34 3.84 -5.99
C THR A 347 5.42 5.01 -6.16
N ILE A 348 5.52 5.97 -5.25
CA ILE A 348 4.94 7.31 -5.39
C ILE A 348 6.05 8.31 -5.09
N GLU A 349 6.48 9.02 -6.13
CA GLU A 349 7.55 10.00 -6.02
C GLU A 349 6.99 11.40 -6.23
N THR A 350 6.82 12.14 -5.14
CA THR A 350 6.49 13.57 -5.18
C THR A 350 7.56 14.36 -4.44
N PRO A 351 7.67 15.67 -4.71
CA PRO A 351 8.57 16.53 -3.94
C PRO A 351 8.31 16.48 -2.43
N PHE A 352 7.06 16.28 -2.01
CA PHE A 352 6.72 16.22 -0.60
C PHE A 352 7.13 14.88 0.04
N HIS A 353 6.99 13.74 -0.69
CA HIS A 353 7.55 12.47 -0.21
C HIS A 353 9.06 12.58 0.02
N ALA A 354 9.76 13.17 -0.93
CA ALA A 354 11.22 13.34 -0.84
C ALA A 354 11.65 14.33 0.24
N ALA A 355 10.84 15.37 0.50
CA ALA A 355 11.14 16.37 1.53
C ALA A 355 10.85 15.85 2.95
N LEU A 356 9.86 14.97 3.10
CA LEU A 356 9.42 14.47 4.41
C LEU A 356 10.41 13.46 5.02
N ILE A 357 11.20 12.77 4.21
CA ILE A 357 12.24 11.85 4.69
C ILE A 357 13.62 12.28 4.18
N HIS A 358 14.59 12.22 5.09
CA HIS A 358 16.00 12.40 4.74
C HIS A 358 16.66 11.03 4.69
N ASN A 359 17.65 10.89 3.80
CA ASN A 359 18.37 9.63 3.59
C ASN A 359 17.42 8.47 3.33
N GLY A 360 17.53 7.74 2.33
CA GLY A 360 16.58 6.68 2.29
C GLY A 360 16.48 5.93 0.99
N ILE A 361 15.27 5.82 0.52
CA ILE A 361 14.90 5.03 -0.63
C ILE A 361 15.37 5.75 -1.90
N THR A 362 16.04 5.02 -2.76
CA THR A 362 16.41 5.52 -4.09
C THR A 362 15.71 4.71 -5.16
N VAL A 363 15.18 5.40 -6.15
CA VAL A 363 14.67 4.79 -7.38
C VAL A 363 15.58 5.21 -8.52
N ASP A 364 16.18 4.25 -9.18
CA ASP A 364 17.09 4.46 -10.29
C ASP A 364 16.83 3.43 -11.37
N ASP A 365 16.70 3.90 -12.61
CA ASP A 365 16.42 3.06 -13.78
C ASP A 365 15.28 2.03 -13.55
N GLY A 366 14.19 2.49 -12.89
CA GLY A 366 13.02 1.66 -12.59
C GLY A 366 13.21 0.61 -11.50
N TYR A 367 14.26 0.74 -10.68
CA TYR A 367 14.52 -0.15 -9.56
C TYR A 367 14.66 0.61 -8.24
N ILE A 368 14.14 0.00 -7.18
CA ILE A 368 14.23 0.52 -5.81
C ILE A 368 15.42 -0.13 -5.12
N THR A 369 16.23 0.69 -4.44
CA THR A 369 17.28 0.23 -3.53
C THR A 369 16.90 0.56 -2.09
N ALA A 370 16.97 -0.44 -1.21
CA ALA A 370 16.65 -0.27 0.20
C ALA A 370 17.71 0.56 0.93
N PRO A 371 17.30 1.39 1.90
CA PRO A 371 18.20 2.06 2.81
C PRO A 371 19.11 1.05 3.56
N THR A 372 20.33 1.47 3.84
CA THR A 372 21.32 0.63 4.55
C THR A 372 21.57 1.07 5.99
N ALA A 373 21.06 2.23 6.37
CA ALA A 373 21.15 2.73 7.73
C ALA A 373 20.26 1.89 8.69
N PRO A 374 20.53 1.91 10.01
CA PRO A 374 19.75 1.18 10.99
C PRO A 374 18.25 1.54 10.99
N GLY A 375 17.43 0.58 11.37
CA GLY A 375 15.97 0.74 11.37
C GLY A 375 15.39 0.71 9.96
N LEU A 376 14.41 1.57 9.71
CA LEU A 376 13.88 1.81 8.37
C LEU A 376 14.88 2.58 7.49
N GLY A 377 15.96 3.08 8.08
CA GLY A 377 17.01 3.81 7.37
C GLY A 377 16.58 5.15 6.79
N ILE A 378 15.52 5.71 7.35
CA ILE A 378 14.97 7.03 7.00
C ILE A 378 14.92 7.91 8.24
N ASP A 379 15.05 9.22 8.05
CA ASP A 379 14.81 10.23 9.07
C ASP A 379 13.61 11.07 8.64
N VAL A 380 12.58 11.11 9.49
CA VAL A 380 11.35 11.89 9.22
C VAL A 380 11.57 13.33 9.63
N ASP A 381 11.32 14.27 8.72
CA ASP A 381 11.25 15.70 9.03
C ASP A 381 9.96 16.01 9.81
N GLU A 382 10.06 15.94 11.12
CA GLU A 382 8.94 16.14 12.04
C GLU A 382 8.40 17.58 11.97
N GLU A 383 9.27 18.57 11.77
CA GLU A 383 8.88 19.98 11.64
C GLU A 383 8.05 20.18 10.37
N LEU A 384 8.50 19.64 9.25
CA LEU A 384 7.77 19.68 7.98
C LEU A 384 6.41 18.96 8.09
N ALA A 385 6.38 17.77 8.72
CA ALA A 385 5.13 17.04 8.93
C ALA A 385 4.10 17.85 9.71
N ARG A 386 4.53 18.50 10.80
CA ARG A 386 3.66 19.34 11.64
C ARG A 386 3.27 20.66 10.98
N ALA A 387 4.09 21.16 10.05
CA ALA A 387 3.80 22.40 9.31
C ALA A 387 2.69 22.19 8.24
N HIS A 388 2.34 20.94 7.92
CA HIS A 388 1.30 20.59 6.95
C HIS A 388 0.16 19.77 7.60
N PRO A 389 -0.54 20.29 8.61
CA PRO A 389 -1.60 19.54 9.27
C PRO A 389 -2.78 19.32 8.34
N PHE A 390 -3.42 18.15 8.44
CA PHE A 390 -4.70 17.91 7.78
C PHE A 390 -5.81 18.57 8.57
N ASN A 391 -6.52 19.50 7.94
CA ASN A 391 -7.61 20.27 8.57
C ASN A 391 -8.99 19.89 8.00
N GLY A 392 -9.08 18.82 7.21
CA GLY A 392 -10.32 18.33 6.63
C GLY A 392 -11.01 17.27 7.48
N ASP A 393 -12.19 16.87 7.06
CA ASP A 393 -13.01 15.80 7.65
C ASP A 393 -13.14 14.57 6.74
N GLY A 394 -12.57 14.62 5.53
CA GLY A 394 -12.67 13.55 4.53
C GLY A 394 -11.87 12.31 4.91
N LEU A 395 -12.25 11.19 4.30
CA LEU A 395 -11.47 9.95 4.38
C LEU A 395 -10.19 10.06 3.53
N HIS A 396 -9.21 9.24 3.82
CA HIS A 396 -7.97 9.15 3.04
C HIS A 396 -8.23 8.90 1.55
N LEU A 397 -9.07 7.93 1.25
CA LEU A 397 -9.72 7.69 -0.04
C LEU A 397 -11.22 7.55 0.20
N GLN A 398 -12.04 8.07 -0.71
CA GLN A 398 -13.48 8.07 -0.54
C GLN A 398 -14.19 7.75 -1.83
N MET A 399 -15.06 6.73 -1.79
CA MET A 399 -15.98 6.42 -2.87
C MET A 399 -17.11 7.43 -2.91
N GLN A 400 -17.58 7.75 -4.11
CA GLN A 400 -18.66 8.72 -4.34
C GLN A 400 -20.04 8.04 -4.32
N ASP A 401 -21.10 8.83 -4.03
CA ASP A 401 -22.50 8.39 -4.13
C ASP A 401 -22.95 8.19 -5.59
N ALA A 402 -22.39 8.98 -6.48
CA ALA A 402 -22.59 8.93 -7.93
C ALA A 402 -21.25 8.59 -8.62
N PRO A 403 -21.29 8.13 -9.87
CA PRO A 403 -20.09 7.98 -10.67
C PRO A 403 -19.23 9.24 -10.66
N CYS A 404 -17.91 9.06 -10.58
CA CYS A 404 -17.00 10.18 -10.69
C CYS A 404 -17.19 10.90 -12.02
N ASP A 405 -17.44 12.20 -11.94
CA ASP A 405 -17.49 13.05 -13.12
C ASP A 405 -16.12 13.69 -13.30
N TYR A 406 -15.29 13.05 -14.12
CA TYR A 406 -13.96 13.54 -14.44
C TYR A 406 -13.98 14.93 -15.10
N GLN A 407 -15.08 15.30 -15.75
CA GLN A 407 -15.21 16.59 -16.43
C GLN A 407 -15.42 17.74 -15.44
N ASN A 408 -15.93 17.46 -14.24
CA ASN A 408 -16.22 18.46 -13.21
C ASN A 408 -15.27 18.41 -12.01
N GLY A 409 -14.07 17.87 -12.18
CA GLY A 409 -13.03 17.92 -11.16
C GLY A 409 -13.19 16.95 -10.00
N ASN A 410 -14.17 16.05 -10.04
CA ASN A 410 -14.31 14.94 -9.12
C ASN A 410 -13.42 13.78 -9.56
N ALA A 411 -12.13 14.04 -9.73
CA ALA A 411 -11.19 13.01 -10.02
C ALA A 411 -11.23 11.98 -8.88
N PHE A 412 -11.39 10.73 -9.27
CA PHE A 412 -11.45 9.56 -8.41
C PHE A 412 -10.28 9.46 -7.40
N LEU A 413 -9.13 9.93 -7.79
CA LEU A 413 -7.93 9.87 -6.96
C LEU A 413 -7.96 11.00 -5.95
N GLY A 414 -8.47 10.70 -4.81
CA GLY A 414 -8.52 11.43 -3.53
C GLY A 414 -7.63 12.63 -3.24
N GLY A 415 -7.36 13.43 -4.21
CA GLY A 415 -6.49 14.57 -4.13
C GLY A 415 -6.92 15.76 -4.97
N ALA A 416 -8.11 15.72 -5.57
CA ALA A 416 -8.61 16.96 -6.12
C ALA A 416 -8.93 17.91 -4.96
N PRO A 417 -8.32 19.11 -4.91
CA PRO A 417 -8.68 20.09 -3.92
C PRO A 417 -10.18 20.36 -4.07
N ALA A 418 -10.90 20.41 -2.96
CA ALA A 418 -12.10 21.17 -2.94
C ALA A 418 -11.73 22.53 -3.53
N THR A 419 -12.36 22.89 -4.64
CA THR A 419 -12.18 24.23 -5.18
C THR A 419 -12.43 25.21 -4.06
N SER A 420 -11.40 25.97 -3.78
CA SER A 420 -11.52 27.16 -2.96
C SER A 420 -12.75 27.96 -3.32
N GLU A 421 -13.63 28.22 -2.43
CA GLU A 421 -14.10 29.57 -2.18
C GLU A 421 -13.46 30.09 -0.91
#